data_0102fce3c683e6220e058efa27339183
#
_entry.id   0102fce3c683e6220e058efa27339183
#
_cell.length_a   1.000
_cell.length_b   1.000
_cell.length_c   1.000
_cell.angle_alpha   90.00
_cell.angle_beta   90.00
_cell.angle_gamma   90.00
#
_symmetry.space_group_name_H-M   'P 1'
#
loop_
_entity.id
_entity.type
_entity.pdbx_description
1 polymer ?
#
loop_
_entity_poly.entity_id
_entity_poly.type
_entity_poly.pdbx_seq_one_letter_code
_entity_poly.pdbx_strand_id
1 'polypeptide(L)'
;MAGAGAAAALSAAAACSAPKDPTAWPAGSASAAASGGVPAKPSAPVKLNVLDVAGNLKLTKPMIDNFKKNKPEFVSDITTETGGAPDLVGTLKPQVDSGNLKIDLVLTGTDGMSSGIVANLWTAVLKEHKAKLPNTANYLDKAVDSVKLGTDYGVLLVWTPSGPFIQYDPAKVTNPPKTAQDVLTWAKANPNKMGYARPANSGVGRTWLQGLPYMLGDSDPQDPEKGWEKTWAYLKELGQYIASYPTGTGQAVTNMADGTWSMAPMTFGWDIEPRATGKTPPNIMTAPLASTTYVSDSQFALVPRGLSADKLSAVLALIDYMLDPAQNAAAYDNGYFYPGPAVKNATIDKAPQASQDAIKKFNRDWFDKAIADTPVKTPLPAEKLVKAFDRWDREIGSGKTK
;
A
#
# COMPACT_ATOMS: atom_id res chain seq x y z
N MET A 1 -36.00 71.67 30.20
CA MET A 1 -36.38 71.45 28.79
C MET A 1 -35.87 70.08 28.35
N ALA A 2 -36.75 69.26 27.95
CA ALA A 2 -36.59 67.82 27.71
C ALA A 2 -35.86 67.52 26.44
N GLY A 3 -35.12 66.41 26.44
CA GLY A 3 -34.56 65.77 25.25
C GLY A 3 -34.49 64.26 25.49
N ALA A 4 -35.50 63.56 24.98
CA ALA A 4 -35.57 62.10 25.05
C ALA A 4 -34.69 61.48 23.95
N GLY A 5 -33.83 60.54 24.33
CA GLY A 5 -33.09 59.67 23.41
C GLY A 5 -33.53 58.23 23.58
N ALA A 6 -34.15 57.69 22.53
CA ALA A 6 -34.60 56.32 22.49
C ALA A 6 -33.45 55.32 22.25
N ALA A 7 -33.27 54.37 23.14
CA ALA A 7 -32.39 53.23 22.97
C ALA A 7 -33.13 52.08 22.27
N ALA A 8 -32.70 51.72 21.07
CA ALA A 8 -33.15 50.53 20.39
C ALA A 8 -32.37 49.29 20.85
N ALA A 9 -33.02 48.36 21.49
CA ALA A 9 -32.48 47.06 21.84
C ALA A 9 -32.54 46.11 20.63
N LEU A 10 -31.36 45.70 20.10
CA LEU A 10 -31.25 44.61 19.18
C LEU A 10 -31.23 43.27 19.94
N SER A 11 -32.29 42.50 19.82
CA SER A 11 -32.33 41.11 20.25
C SER A 11 -31.60 40.23 19.20
N ALA A 12 -30.43 39.71 19.58
CA ALA A 12 -29.76 38.69 18.84
C ALA A 12 -30.42 37.32 19.09
N ALA A 13 -31.18 36.83 18.13
CA ALA A 13 -31.64 35.46 18.13
C ALA A 13 -30.51 34.53 17.75
N ALA A 14 -29.98 33.76 18.72
CA ALA A 14 -29.06 32.66 18.44
C ALA A 14 -29.82 31.50 17.80
N ALA A 15 -29.70 31.35 16.47
CA ALA A 15 -30.16 30.18 15.75
C ALA A 15 -29.13 29.06 15.97
N CYS A 16 -29.47 28.07 16.78
CA CYS A 16 -28.78 26.78 16.82
C CYS A 16 -28.99 26.09 15.48
N SER A 17 -27.99 26.15 14.60
CA SER A 17 -27.96 25.34 13.39
C SER A 17 -27.59 23.90 13.74
N ALA A 18 -28.38 22.94 13.26
CA ALA A 18 -28.12 21.51 13.36
C ALA A 18 -26.74 21.15 12.76
N PRO A 19 -26.11 20.04 13.23
CA PRO A 19 -24.85 19.59 12.65
C PRO A 19 -25.01 19.31 11.16
N LYS A 20 -24.17 19.93 10.35
CA LYS A 20 -24.12 19.64 8.91
C LYS A 20 -23.66 18.19 8.71
N ASP A 21 -24.34 17.50 7.78
CA ASP A 21 -23.99 16.18 7.29
C ASP A 21 -22.48 16.10 6.98
N PRO A 22 -21.71 15.17 7.59
CA PRO A 22 -20.28 15.05 7.35
C PRO A 22 -19.92 14.64 5.92
N THR A 23 -20.90 14.32 5.07
CA THR A 23 -20.71 14.01 3.65
C THR A 23 -20.86 15.23 2.73
N ALA A 24 -21.33 16.37 3.23
CA ALA A 24 -21.42 17.61 2.48
C ALA A 24 -20.15 18.46 2.64
N TRP A 25 -19.15 18.19 1.81
CA TRP A 25 -17.95 19.03 1.71
C TRP A 25 -18.28 20.41 1.16
N PRO A 26 -17.73 21.49 1.73
CA PRO A 26 -17.86 22.78 1.12
C PRO A 26 -17.17 22.73 -0.25
N ALA A 27 -17.90 23.16 -1.27
CA ALA A 27 -17.31 23.42 -2.58
C ALA A 27 -16.23 24.50 -2.40
N GLY A 28 -14.98 24.06 -2.14
CA GLY A 28 -13.83 24.92 -2.17
C GLY A 28 -13.77 25.53 -3.55
N SER A 29 -13.54 26.84 -3.63
CA SER A 29 -13.33 27.57 -4.87
C SER A 29 -12.30 26.81 -5.70
N ALA A 30 -12.78 26.06 -6.68
CA ALA A 30 -11.95 25.50 -7.71
C ALA A 30 -11.24 26.71 -8.38
N SER A 31 -9.95 26.80 -8.17
CA SER A 31 -9.10 27.58 -9.07
C SER A 31 -9.48 27.11 -10.47
N ALA A 32 -9.96 28.02 -11.30
CA ALA A 32 -10.45 27.75 -12.64
C ALA A 32 -9.40 26.91 -13.37
N ALA A 33 -9.65 25.59 -13.48
CA ALA A 33 -9.00 24.80 -14.50
C ALA A 33 -9.30 25.53 -15.80
N ALA A 34 -8.25 25.91 -16.53
CA ALA A 34 -8.39 26.53 -17.82
C ALA A 34 -9.42 25.75 -18.62
N SER A 35 -10.40 26.42 -19.24
CA SER A 35 -11.54 25.85 -19.95
C SER A 35 -11.18 25.10 -21.25
N GLY A 36 -9.93 24.62 -21.37
CA GLY A 36 -9.43 23.69 -22.36
C GLY A 36 -9.13 22.35 -21.69
N GLY A 37 -9.73 21.25 -22.18
CA GLY A 37 -9.46 19.92 -21.71
C GLY A 37 -7.97 19.58 -21.74
N VAL A 38 -7.53 18.55 -20.96
CA VAL A 38 -6.16 18.07 -20.95
C VAL A 38 -5.71 17.69 -22.36
N PRO A 39 -4.65 18.32 -22.93
CA PRO A 39 -4.22 18.07 -24.30
C PRO A 39 -3.75 16.62 -24.51
N ALA A 40 -3.65 16.18 -25.75
CA ALA A 40 -3.15 14.84 -26.09
C ALA A 40 -1.67 14.69 -25.72
N LYS A 41 -0.90 15.77 -25.85
CA LYS A 41 0.49 15.90 -25.40
C LYS A 41 0.72 17.34 -24.91
N PRO A 42 1.70 17.57 -24.05
CA PRO A 42 2.04 18.93 -23.63
C PRO A 42 2.45 19.80 -24.80
N SER A 43 2.29 21.13 -24.66
CA SER A 43 2.70 22.11 -25.69
C SER A 43 4.21 22.12 -25.93
N ALA A 44 4.99 21.82 -24.89
CA ALA A 44 6.42 21.54 -24.93
C ALA A 44 6.75 20.45 -23.88
N PRO A 45 7.84 19.67 -24.06
CA PRO A 45 8.24 18.66 -23.08
C PRO A 45 8.42 19.26 -21.68
N VAL A 46 7.77 18.70 -20.68
CA VAL A 46 7.77 19.20 -19.30
C VAL A 46 8.79 18.46 -18.42
N LYS A 47 9.18 19.08 -17.29
CA LYS A 47 9.88 18.38 -16.20
C LYS A 47 8.85 17.86 -15.21
N LEU A 48 9.00 16.59 -14.80
CA LEU A 48 8.17 15.96 -13.79
C LEU A 48 8.99 15.59 -12.55
N ASN A 49 8.39 15.78 -11.37
CA ASN A 49 8.93 15.36 -10.09
C ASN A 49 8.03 14.27 -9.50
N VAL A 50 8.60 13.10 -9.26
CA VAL A 50 7.91 11.92 -8.74
C VAL A 50 8.36 11.67 -7.31
N LEU A 51 7.40 11.63 -6.36
CA LEU A 51 7.63 11.26 -4.97
C LEU A 51 7.20 9.82 -4.74
N ASP A 52 8.10 8.99 -4.21
CA ASP A 52 7.80 7.63 -3.75
C ASP A 52 7.82 7.58 -2.22
N VAL A 53 6.71 7.16 -1.62
CA VAL A 53 6.58 7.03 -0.16
C VAL A 53 6.36 5.59 0.32
N ALA A 54 6.52 4.61 -0.58
CA ALA A 54 6.24 3.20 -0.27
C ALA A 54 7.25 2.19 -0.87
N GLY A 55 8.40 2.66 -1.35
CA GLY A 55 9.41 1.82 -2.01
C GLY A 55 9.00 1.35 -3.41
N ASN A 56 8.07 2.05 -4.03
CA ASN A 56 7.52 1.73 -5.34
C ASN A 56 8.55 1.86 -6.48
N LEU A 57 9.52 2.76 -6.34
CA LEU A 57 10.58 2.97 -7.34
C LEU A 57 11.42 1.72 -7.60
N LYS A 58 11.53 0.78 -6.67
CA LYS A 58 12.14 -0.53 -6.94
C LYS A 58 11.45 -1.25 -8.10
N LEU A 59 10.14 -1.11 -8.19
CA LEU A 59 9.27 -1.80 -9.15
C LEU A 59 9.04 -0.98 -10.42
N THR A 60 8.98 0.33 -10.31
CA THR A 60 8.51 1.22 -11.38
C THR A 60 9.59 2.09 -12.01
N LYS A 61 10.77 2.22 -11.39
CA LYS A 61 11.84 3.05 -11.96
C LYS A 61 12.24 2.67 -13.38
N PRO A 62 12.37 1.38 -13.75
CA PRO A 62 12.64 1.00 -15.14
C PRO A 62 11.56 1.49 -16.11
N MET A 63 10.28 1.49 -15.70
CA MET A 63 9.17 1.98 -16.51
C MET A 63 9.27 3.49 -16.72
N ILE A 64 9.61 4.25 -15.67
CA ILE A 64 9.81 5.71 -15.70
C ILE A 64 10.99 6.06 -16.59
N ASP A 65 12.11 5.38 -16.46
CA ASP A 65 13.32 5.58 -17.27
C ASP A 65 13.04 5.28 -18.75
N ASN A 66 12.30 4.22 -19.04
CA ASN A 66 11.86 3.88 -20.40
C ASN A 66 10.91 4.93 -20.97
N PHE A 67 9.98 5.44 -20.16
CA PHE A 67 9.11 6.53 -20.61
C PHE A 67 9.90 7.77 -20.99
N LYS A 68 10.81 8.23 -20.13
CA LYS A 68 11.70 9.36 -20.40
C LYS A 68 12.49 9.18 -21.70
N LYS A 69 12.99 7.97 -21.94
CA LYS A 69 13.75 7.64 -23.16
C LYS A 69 12.87 7.61 -24.42
N ASN A 70 11.69 6.99 -24.31
CA ASN A 70 10.85 6.64 -25.46
C ASN A 70 9.78 7.68 -25.78
N LYS A 71 9.57 8.66 -24.89
CA LYS A 71 8.53 9.70 -25.00
C LYS A 71 9.09 11.12 -24.79
N PRO A 72 10.18 11.51 -25.50
CA PRO A 72 10.80 12.81 -25.32
C PRO A 72 9.88 13.98 -25.68
N GLU A 73 8.80 13.74 -26.43
CA GLU A 73 7.78 14.72 -26.74
C GLU A 73 6.87 15.07 -25.56
N PHE A 74 6.85 14.23 -24.49
CA PHE A 74 6.09 14.49 -23.25
C PHE A 74 6.95 15.09 -22.15
N VAL A 75 8.19 14.62 -22.00
CA VAL A 75 9.03 15.01 -20.88
C VAL A 75 10.44 15.35 -21.31
N SER A 76 10.96 16.46 -20.81
CA SER A 76 12.38 16.83 -20.95
C SER A 76 13.23 16.19 -19.84
N ASP A 77 12.63 15.95 -18.67
CA ASP A 77 13.27 15.28 -17.53
C ASP A 77 12.24 14.71 -16.57
N ILE A 78 12.62 13.65 -15.82
CA ILE A 78 11.86 13.12 -14.69
C ILE A 78 12.84 12.94 -13.53
N THR A 79 12.60 13.64 -12.43
CA THR A 79 13.32 13.46 -11.17
C THR A 79 12.50 12.59 -10.23
N THR A 80 13.17 11.80 -9.40
CA THR A 80 12.53 10.93 -8.42
C THR A 80 13.11 11.19 -7.04
N GLU A 81 12.25 11.27 -6.03
CA GLU A 81 12.63 11.40 -4.63
C GLU A 81 11.86 10.38 -3.78
N THR A 82 12.37 10.08 -2.59
CA THR A 82 11.76 9.16 -1.65
C THR A 82 11.41 9.87 -0.35
N GLY A 83 10.30 9.48 0.26
CA GLY A 83 9.82 10.00 1.55
C GLY A 83 9.15 8.92 2.38
N GLY A 84 8.59 9.30 3.51
CA GLY A 84 7.77 8.43 4.37
C GLY A 84 6.27 8.64 4.13
N ALA A 85 5.49 7.56 4.11
CA ALA A 85 4.04 7.66 4.00
C ALA A 85 3.39 8.49 5.15
N PRO A 86 3.88 8.45 6.39
CA PRO A 86 3.38 9.32 7.45
C PRO A 86 3.56 10.83 7.19
N ASP A 87 4.60 11.21 6.45
CA ASP A 87 4.95 12.61 6.19
C ASP A 87 4.25 13.17 4.94
N LEU A 88 3.60 12.31 4.15
CA LEU A 88 3.03 12.66 2.85
C LEU A 88 2.06 13.83 2.92
N VAL A 89 1.10 13.77 3.84
CA VAL A 89 0.07 14.83 3.98
C VAL A 89 0.72 16.16 4.39
N GLY A 90 1.65 16.14 5.34
CA GLY A 90 2.39 17.31 5.79
C GLY A 90 3.22 17.95 4.67
N THR A 91 3.80 17.12 3.80
CA THR A 91 4.61 17.58 2.66
C THR A 91 3.76 18.15 1.51
N LEU A 92 2.65 17.48 1.17
CA LEU A 92 1.92 17.78 -0.05
C LEU A 92 0.78 18.80 0.14
N LYS A 93 0.10 18.77 1.30
CA LYS A 93 -1.05 19.63 1.55
C LYS A 93 -0.74 21.13 1.42
N PRO A 94 0.35 21.68 1.96
CA PRO A 94 0.69 23.10 1.77
C PRO A 94 0.93 23.46 0.29
N GLN A 95 1.47 22.54 -0.52
CA GLN A 95 1.70 22.76 -1.95
C GLN A 95 0.38 22.80 -2.72
N VAL A 96 -0.53 21.87 -2.43
CA VAL A 96 -1.87 21.83 -3.04
C VAL A 96 -2.68 23.06 -2.65
N ASP A 97 -2.69 23.43 -1.37
CA ASP A 97 -3.49 24.57 -0.87
C ASP A 97 -2.99 25.91 -1.40
N SER A 98 -1.67 26.07 -1.61
CA SER A 98 -1.08 27.30 -2.18
C SER A 98 -1.08 27.31 -3.71
N GLY A 99 -1.40 26.21 -4.39
CA GLY A 99 -1.27 26.07 -5.83
C GLY A 99 0.19 26.05 -6.34
N ASN A 100 1.17 25.91 -5.45
CA ASN A 100 2.58 25.89 -5.80
C ASN A 100 3.14 24.45 -5.69
N LEU A 101 2.76 23.60 -6.64
CA LEU A 101 3.14 22.19 -6.68
C LEU A 101 4.59 22.02 -7.12
N LYS A 102 5.36 21.30 -6.29
CA LYS A 102 6.71 20.81 -6.59
C LYS A 102 6.71 19.31 -6.95
N ILE A 103 5.66 18.59 -6.55
CA ILE A 103 5.48 17.16 -6.80
C ILE A 103 4.35 17.00 -7.81
N ASP A 104 4.60 16.24 -8.88
CA ASP A 104 3.68 16.07 -10.01
C ASP A 104 3.00 14.69 -9.99
N LEU A 105 3.67 13.68 -9.41
CA LEU A 105 3.17 12.33 -9.27
C LEU A 105 3.60 11.75 -7.93
N VAL A 106 2.71 11.07 -7.24
CA VAL A 106 3.01 10.33 -6.01
C VAL A 106 2.82 8.84 -6.25
N LEU A 107 3.83 8.06 -5.87
CA LEU A 107 3.79 6.60 -5.84
C LEU A 107 3.67 6.15 -4.38
N THR A 108 2.62 5.38 -4.06
CA THR A 108 2.33 5.01 -2.66
C THR A 108 1.54 3.71 -2.56
N GLY A 109 1.55 3.11 -1.36
CA GLY A 109 0.64 2.04 -0.97
C GLY A 109 -0.75 2.58 -0.60
N THR A 110 -1.60 1.68 -0.09
CA THR A 110 -2.98 2.01 0.33
C THR A 110 -3.05 3.03 1.47
N ASP A 111 -2.07 3.06 2.34
CA ASP A 111 -1.96 3.97 3.49
C ASP A 111 -1.79 5.44 3.04
N GLY A 112 -0.78 5.73 2.22
CA GLY A 112 -0.56 7.09 1.69
C GLY A 112 -1.69 7.53 0.74
N MET A 113 -2.21 6.63 -0.09
CA MET A 113 -3.39 6.90 -0.91
C MET A 113 -4.57 7.36 -0.05
N SER A 114 -4.88 6.61 0.97
CA SER A 114 -6.04 6.84 1.83
C SER A 114 -5.92 8.11 2.66
N SER A 115 -4.75 8.37 3.25
CA SER A 115 -4.49 9.61 4.00
C SER A 115 -4.63 10.84 3.11
N GLY A 116 -4.17 10.76 1.85
CA GLY A 116 -4.32 11.82 0.87
C GLY A 116 -5.75 12.01 0.36
N ILE A 117 -6.58 10.95 0.29
CA ILE A 117 -8.02 11.06 0.02
C ILE A 117 -8.69 11.88 1.12
N VAL A 118 -8.45 11.51 2.39
CA VAL A 118 -8.99 12.23 3.55
C VAL A 118 -8.56 13.70 3.56
N ALA A 119 -7.32 13.97 3.20
CA ALA A 119 -6.77 15.32 3.12
C ALA A 119 -7.14 16.08 1.83
N ASN A 120 -7.93 15.48 0.92
CA ASN A 120 -8.37 16.06 -0.35
C ASN A 120 -7.20 16.52 -1.24
N LEU A 121 -6.19 15.67 -1.40
CA LEU A 121 -4.98 16.00 -2.15
C LEU A 121 -5.01 15.61 -3.63
N TRP A 122 -5.89 14.68 -4.05
CA TRP A 122 -5.79 13.99 -5.33
C TRP A 122 -6.75 14.51 -6.40
N THR A 123 -6.31 14.48 -7.63
CA THR A 123 -7.15 14.62 -8.82
C THR A 123 -7.87 13.30 -9.08
N ALA A 124 -9.16 13.35 -9.37
CA ALA A 124 -9.99 12.18 -9.63
C ALA A 124 -9.76 11.62 -11.05
N VAL A 125 -8.54 11.13 -11.33
CA VAL A 125 -8.08 10.79 -12.70
C VAL A 125 -8.88 9.68 -13.35
N LEU A 126 -9.39 8.71 -12.57
CA LEU A 126 -10.21 7.61 -13.11
C LEU A 126 -11.64 8.06 -13.45
N LYS A 127 -12.14 9.11 -12.80
CA LYS A 127 -13.43 9.72 -13.11
C LYS A 127 -13.32 10.74 -14.25
N GLU A 128 -12.32 11.64 -14.18
CA GLU A 128 -12.24 12.81 -15.05
C GLU A 128 -11.44 12.54 -16.33
N HIS A 129 -10.47 11.61 -16.28
CA HIS A 129 -9.49 11.41 -17.34
C HIS A 129 -9.31 9.94 -17.77
N LYS A 130 -10.27 9.07 -17.46
CA LYS A 130 -10.20 7.63 -17.77
C LYS A 130 -9.88 7.34 -19.24
N ALA A 131 -10.39 8.16 -20.17
CA ALA A 131 -10.11 8.02 -21.60
C ALA A 131 -8.62 8.20 -21.96
N LYS A 132 -7.82 8.83 -21.07
CA LYS A 132 -6.36 8.96 -21.20
C LYS A 132 -5.59 7.78 -20.62
N LEU A 133 -6.27 6.82 -20.00
CA LEU A 133 -5.72 5.66 -19.32
C LEU A 133 -6.28 4.35 -19.89
N PRO A 134 -6.20 4.11 -21.23
CA PRO A 134 -6.79 2.93 -21.86
C PRO A 134 -6.25 1.60 -21.31
N ASN A 135 -4.99 1.55 -20.87
CA ASN A 135 -4.39 0.35 -20.31
C ASN A 135 -5.00 -0.10 -18.96
N THR A 136 -5.81 0.75 -18.30
CA THR A 136 -6.61 0.36 -17.12
C THR A 136 -7.65 -0.74 -17.46
N ALA A 137 -7.96 -0.97 -18.72
CA ALA A 137 -8.81 -2.08 -19.18
C ALA A 137 -8.12 -3.46 -19.04
N ASN A 138 -6.81 -3.49 -18.89
CA ASN A 138 -6.01 -4.70 -18.87
C ASN A 138 -5.75 -5.30 -17.48
N TYR A 139 -6.34 -4.77 -16.42
CA TYR A 139 -6.10 -5.27 -15.07
C TYR A 139 -6.38 -6.78 -14.93
N LEU A 140 -5.59 -7.44 -14.09
CA LEU A 140 -5.84 -8.82 -13.68
C LEU A 140 -7.19 -8.93 -12.99
N ASP A 141 -7.94 -9.99 -13.27
CA ASP A 141 -9.25 -10.23 -12.64
C ASP A 141 -9.15 -10.28 -11.11
N LYS A 142 -8.07 -10.86 -10.57
CA LYS A 142 -7.79 -10.91 -9.13
C LYS A 142 -7.40 -9.56 -8.53
N ALA A 143 -6.97 -8.60 -9.34
CA ALA A 143 -6.61 -7.25 -8.88
C ALA A 143 -7.79 -6.27 -8.86
N VAL A 144 -8.95 -6.65 -9.43
CA VAL A 144 -10.11 -5.76 -9.60
C VAL A 144 -10.61 -5.17 -8.27
N ASP A 145 -10.59 -5.94 -7.19
CA ASP A 145 -10.98 -5.41 -5.88
C ASP A 145 -9.96 -4.41 -5.33
N SER A 146 -8.67 -4.60 -5.60
CA SER A 146 -7.63 -3.61 -5.28
C SER A 146 -7.78 -2.33 -6.12
N VAL A 147 -8.19 -2.44 -7.40
CA VAL A 147 -8.53 -1.27 -8.22
C VAL A 147 -9.63 -0.43 -7.57
N LYS A 148 -10.66 -1.08 -7.01
CA LYS A 148 -11.76 -0.40 -6.32
C LYS A 148 -11.31 0.38 -5.08
N LEU A 149 -10.23 -0.05 -4.40
CA LEU A 149 -9.65 0.71 -3.28
C LEU A 149 -9.13 2.08 -3.72
N GLY A 150 -8.63 2.18 -4.93
CA GLY A 150 -8.18 3.45 -5.53
C GLY A 150 -9.29 4.47 -5.69
N THR A 151 -10.58 4.04 -5.63
CA THR A 151 -11.75 4.86 -5.90
C THR A 151 -11.61 5.57 -7.25
N ASP A 152 -11.89 6.87 -7.30
CA ASP A 152 -11.70 7.70 -8.51
C ASP A 152 -10.26 8.23 -8.66
N TYR A 153 -9.37 8.02 -7.67
CA TYR A 153 -8.10 8.74 -7.54
C TYR A 153 -6.88 7.89 -7.86
N GLY A 154 -6.79 6.69 -7.29
CA GLY A 154 -5.59 5.86 -7.34
C GLY A 154 -5.57 4.94 -8.56
N VAL A 155 -4.55 5.06 -9.40
CA VAL A 155 -4.31 4.12 -10.50
C VAL A 155 -3.40 3.01 -10.01
N LEU A 156 -3.91 1.78 -9.96
CA LEU A 156 -3.15 0.60 -9.53
C LEU A 156 -2.01 0.30 -10.52
N LEU A 157 -0.78 0.29 -10.05
CA LEU A 157 0.41 -0.02 -10.87
C LEU A 157 0.95 -1.42 -10.61
N VAL A 158 0.96 -1.84 -9.36
CA VAL A 158 1.58 -3.08 -8.90
C VAL A 158 0.65 -3.78 -7.93
N TRP A 159 0.58 -5.11 -8.03
CA TRP A 159 -0.30 -5.93 -7.23
C TRP A 159 0.36 -7.24 -6.80
N THR A 160 0.07 -7.68 -5.58
CA THR A 160 0.44 -9.01 -5.07
C THR A 160 -0.68 -9.56 -4.19
N PRO A 161 -0.93 -10.88 -4.17
CA PRO A 161 -1.76 -11.50 -3.15
C PRO A 161 -1.12 -11.44 -1.76
N SER A 162 0.17 -11.13 -1.67
CA SER A 162 1.00 -10.91 -0.50
C SER A 162 1.15 -12.14 0.42
N GLY A 163 0.15 -12.53 1.18
CA GLY A 163 0.17 -13.63 2.16
C GLY A 163 -0.95 -13.49 3.19
N PRO A 164 -0.79 -14.01 4.42
CA PRO A 164 0.43 -14.50 5.07
C PRO A 164 0.68 -16.01 4.92
N PHE A 165 1.92 -16.41 5.14
CA PHE A 165 2.36 -17.76 5.38
C PHE A 165 3.51 -17.76 6.42
N ILE A 166 4.06 -18.91 6.77
CA ILE A 166 5.15 -19.02 7.75
C ILE A 166 6.49 -19.23 7.06
N GLN A 167 7.50 -18.47 7.47
CA GLN A 167 8.92 -18.69 7.19
C GLN A 167 9.58 -19.26 8.45
N TYR A 168 10.48 -20.25 8.32
CA TYR A 168 11.08 -20.93 9.46
C TYR A 168 12.48 -21.52 9.16
N ASP A 169 13.28 -21.68 10.21
CA ASP A 169 14.53 -22.44 10.19
C ASP A 169 14.24 -23.92 10.39
N PRO A 170 14.46 -24.80 9.40
CA PRO A 170 14.15 -26.24 9.51
C PRO A 170 15.01 -26.97 10.55
N ALA A 171 16.17 -26.42 10.92
CA ALA A 171 16.98 -26.98 12.00
C ALA A 171 16.37 -26.78 13.40
N LYS A 172 15.47 -25.81 13.54
CA LYS A 172 14.81 -25.44 14.80
C LYS A 172 13.32 -25.79 14.81
N VAL A 173 12.68 -25.78 13.65
CA VAL A 173 11.24 -26.05 13.48
C VAL A 173 11.09 -27.26 12.57
N THR A 174 11.18 -28.45 13.15
CA THR A 174 11.12 -29.73 12.40
C THR A 174 9.70 -30.04 11.89
N ASN A 175 8.67 -29.56 12.59
CA ASN A 175 7.26 -29.69 12.21
C ASN A 175 6.66 -28.28 12.10
N PRO A 176 6.68 -27.65 10.93
CA PRO A 176 6.17 -26.29 10.76
C PRO A 176 4.66 -26.24 11.06
N PRO A 177 4.20 -25.17 11.72
CA PRO A 177 2.78 -24.93 11.99
C PRO A 177 1.94 -24.96 10.71
N LYS A 178 0.75 -25.57 10.80
CA LYS A 178 -0.21 -25.65 9.69
C LYS A 178 -1.40 -24.70 9.88
N THR A 179 -1.64 -24.24 11.08
CA THR A 179 -2.74 -23.32 11.43
C THR A 179 -2.25 -22.18 12.30
N ALA A 180 -3.03 -21.12 12.43
CA ALA A 180 -2.73 -20.04 13.38
C ALA A 180 -2.64 -20.57 14.82
N GLN A 181 -3.47 -21.57 15.20
CA GLN A 181 -3.41 -22.18 16.52
C GLN A 181 -2.13 -22.98 16.75
N ASP A 182 -1.60 -23.66 15.72
CA ASP A 182 -0.30 -24.34 15.82
C ASP A 182 0.84 -23.33 16.01
N VAL A 183 0.77 -22.15 15.36
CA VAL A 183 1.72 -21.06 15.57
C VAL A 183 1.74 -20.64 17.05
N LEU A 184 0.57 -20.43 17.64
CA LEU A 184 0.46 -20.08 19.07
C LEU A 184 1.01 -21.20 19.97
N THR A 185 0.66 -22.45 19.68
CA THR A 185 1.15 -23.63 20.43
C THR A 185 2.67 -23.73 20.37
N TRP A 186 3.25 -23.51 19.18
CA TRP A 186 4.70 -23.51 19.02
C TRP A 186 5.35 -22.34 19.77
N ALA A 187 4.77 -21.14 19.72
CA ALA A 187 5.29 -19.96 20.42
C ALA A 187 5.30 -20.15 21.95
N LYS A 188 4.27 -20.80 22.50
CA LYS A 188 4.22 -21.17 23.93
C LYS A 188 5.37 -22.10 24.34
N ALA A 189 5.67 -23.08 23.51
CA ALA A 189 6.75 -24.02 23.75
C ALA A 189 8.15 -23.41 23.49
N ASN A 190 8.23 -22.34 22.71
CA ASN A 190 9.47 -21.69 22.29
C ASN A 190 9.40 -20.16 22.48
N PRO A 191 9.29 -19.65 23.72
CA PRO A 191 9.12 -18.23 23.98
C PRO A 191 10.28 -17.42 23.42
N ASN A 192 9.94 -16.28 22.83
CA ASN A 192 10.87 -15.32 22.19
C ASN A 192 11.62 -15.86 20.95
N LYS A 193 11.19 -17.00 20.39
CA LYS A 193 11.79 -17.59 19.19
C LYS A 193 10.97 -17.32 17.92
N MET A 194 9.90 -16.58 18.03
CA MET A 194 9.17 -16.01 16.90
C MET A 194 8.80 -14.56 17.13
N GLY A 195 8.50 -13.87 16.06
CA GLY A 195 7.98 -12.50 16.08
C GLY A 195 7.50 -12.04 14.72
N TYR A 196 7.00 -10.83 14.68
CA TYR A 196 6.64 -10.11 13.44
C TYR A 196 6.84 -8.61 13.67
N ALA A 197 6.97 -7.85 12.60
CA ALA A 197 7.16 -6.41 12.71
C ALA A 197 5.83 -5.68 12.97
N ARG A 198 5.90 -4.49 13.56
CA ARG A 198 4.76 -3.60 13.82
C ARG A 198 3.90 -3.44 12.57
N PRO A 199 2.59 -3.74 12.62
CA PRO A 199 1.72 -3.73 11.44
C PRO A 199 1.63 -2.39 10.72
N ALA A 200 1.64 -1.28 11.45
CA ALA A 200 1.57 0.06 10.88
C ALA A 200 2.74 0.41 9.95
N ASN A 201 3.93 -0.20 10.17
CA ASN A 201 5.16 0.12 9.44
C ASN A 201 5.71 -1.08 8.64
N SER A 202 4.95 -2.17 8.54
CA SER A 202 5.41 -3.41 7.91
C SER A 202 4.30 -4.02 7.05
N GLY A 203 4.54 -4.18 5.76
CA GLY A 203 3.64 -4.93 4.87
C GLY A 203 3.40 -6.36 5.35
N VAL A 204 4.45 -7.04 5.82
CA VAL A 204 4.36 -8.40 6.40
C VAL A 204 3.54 -8.40 7.67
N GLY A 205 3.81 -7.49 8.63
CA GLY A 205 3.05 -7.38 9.87
C GLY A 205 1.59 -7.02 9.62
N ARG A 206 1.33 -6.11 8.68
CA ARG A 206 -0.02 -5.72 8.24
C ARG A 206 -0.78 -6.90 7.64
N THR A 207 -0.13 -7.67 6.78
CA THR A 207 -0.72 -8.86 6.15
C THR A 207 -1.02 -9.95 7.17
N TRP A 208 -0.11 -10.17 8.14
CA TRP A 208 -0.37 -11.08 9.26
C TRP A 208 -1.58 -10.65 10.08
N LEU A 209 -1.62 -9.40 10.53
CA LEU A 209 -2.72 -8.84 11.32
C LEU A 209 -4.07 -9.02 10.63
N GLN A 210 -4.15 -8.69 9.33
CA GLN A 210 -5.40 -8.74 8.57
C GLN A 210 -5.78 -10.13 8.05
N GLY A 211 -4.83 -11.07 7.99
CA GLY A 211 -5.08 -12.46 7.63
C GLY A 211 -5.66 -13.28 8.78
N LEU A 212 -5.33 -12.93 10.02
CA LEU A 212 -5.76 -13.65 11.22
C LEU A 212 -7.29 -13.78 11.36
N PRO A 213 -8.12 -12.74 11.16
CA PRO A 213 -9.57 -12.86 11.32
C PRO A 213 -10.19 -13.88 10.37
N TYR A 214 -9.65 -14.07 9.18
CA TYR A 214 -10.08 -15.12 8.26
C TYR A 214 -9.67 -16.51 8.77
N MET A 215 -8.44 -16.67 9.21
CA MET A 215 -7.90 -17.96 9.72
C MET A 215 -8.56 -18.40 11.02
N LEU A 216 -8.90 -17.45 11.89
CA LEU A 216 -9.54 -17.72 13.19
C LEU A 216 -11.07 -17.78 13.13
N GLY A 217 -11.66 -17.42 11.97
CA GLY A 217 -13.09 -17.41 11.77
C GLY A 217 -13.80 -16.38 12.65
N ASP A 218 -13.27 -15.15 12.65
CA ASP A 218 -13.93 -14.01 13.26
C ASP A 218 -15.26 -13.67 12.55
N SER A 219 -16.18 -13.05 13.25
CA SER A 219 -17.56 -12.82 12.77
C SER A 219 -17.61 -11.84 11.59
N ASP A 220 -16.75 -10.84 11.56
CA ASP A 220 -16.56 -9.92 10.44
C ASP A 220 -15.10 -9.53 10.25
N PRO A 221 -14.39 -10.19 9.32
CA PRO A 221 -13.00 -9.85 9.00
C PRO A 221 -12.79 -8.43 8.48
N GLN A 222 -13.85 -7.71 8.10
CA GLN A 222 -13.79 -6.33 7.64
C GLN A 222 -14.11 -5.29 8.73
N ASP A 223 -14.37 -5.73 9.98
CA ASP A 223 -14.61 -4.83 11.12
C ASP A 223 -13.64 -5.12 12.28
N PRO A 224 -12.51 -4.41 12.38
CA PRO A 224 -11.52 -4.63 13.43
C PRO A 224 -11.98 -4.18 14.83
N GLU A 225 -13.04 -3.40 14.92
CA GLU A 225 -13.56 -2.92 16.20
C GLU A 225 -14.52 -3.92 16.86
N LYS A 226 -15.45 -4.48 16.07
CA LYS A 226 -16.54 -5.34 16.58
C LYS A 226 -16.45 -6.78 16.08
N GLY A 227 -15.78 -7.01 14.95
CA GLY A 227 -15.75 -8.31 14.28
C GLY A 227 -14.53 -9.18 14.61
N TRP A 228 -13.46 -8.65 15.26
CA TRP A 228 -12.17 -9.33 15.47
C TRP A 228 -11.96 -9.82 16.90
N GLU A 229 -12.97 -10.37 17.52
CA GLU A 229 -12.87 -10.82 18.93
C GLU A 229 -11.81 -11.92 19.12
N LYS A 230 -11.83 -12.92 18.24
CA LYS A 230 -10.88 -14.04 18.29
C LYS A 230 -9.45 -13.58 17.94
N THR A 231 -9.31 -12.72 16.95
CA THR A 231 -8.02 -12.15 16.54
C THR A 231 -7.37 -11.37 17.68
N TRP A 232 -8.09 -10.50 18.36
CA TRP A 232 -7.53 -9.73 19.47
C TRP A 232 -7.18 -10.60 20.66
N ALA A 233 -8.00 -11.58 21.00
CA ALA A 233 -7.68 -12.58 22.06
C ALA A 233 -6.43 -13.36 21.70
N TYR A 234 -6.33 -13.86 20.45
CA TYR A 234 -5.17 -14.59 19.93
C TYR A 234 -3.89 -13.76 20.00
N LEU A 235 -3.93 -12.50 19.54
CA LEU A 235 -2.76 -11.62 19.53
C LEU A 235 -2.28 -11.27 20.94
N LYS A 236 -3.20 -11.05 21.89
CA LYS A 236 -2.87 -10.83 23.31
C LYS A 236 -2.16 -12.04 23.90
N GLU A 237 -2.64 -13.23 23.61
CA GLU A 237 -2.01 -14.47 24.09
C GLU A 237 -0.67 -14.70 23.42
N LEU A 238 -0.59 -14.60 22.08
CA LEU A 238 0.66 -14.75 21.33
C LEU A 238 1.72 -13.73 21.80
N GLY A 239 1.29 -12.50 22.07
CA GLY A 239 2.16 -11.43 22.53
C GLY A 239 2.89 -11.74 23.84
N GLN A 240 2.38 -12.65 24.69
CA GLN A 240 3.06 -13.07 25.92
C GLN A 240 4.38 -13.81 25.62
N TYR A 241 4.49 -14.44 24.45
CA TYR A 241 5.63 -15.24 24.02
C TYR A 241 6.53 -14.50 23.00
N ILE A 242 6.28 -13.22 22.74
CA ILE A 242 7.09 -12.36 21.86
C ILE A 242 7.80 -11.30 22.69
N ALA A 243 9.14 -11.25 22.59
CA ALA A 243 9.95 -10.32 23.36
C ALA A 243 9.78 -8.86 22.91
N SER A 244 9.77 -8.63 21.59
CA SER A 244 9.64 -7.29 21.01
C SER A 244 9.13 -7.36 19.56
N TYR A 245 8.57 -6.24 19.11
CA TYR A 245 8.09 -6.04 17.76
C TYR A 245 8.98 -5.01 17.05
N PRO A 246 9.79 -5.42 16.05
CA PRO A 246 10.56 -4.48 15.25
C PRO A 246 9.66 -3.46 14.55
N THR A 247 10.15 -2.24 14.36
CA THR A 247 9.39 -1.18 13.67
C THR A 247 9.19 -1.45 12.18
N GLY A 248 10.01 -2.29 11.54
CA GLY A 248 9.91 -2.56 10.10
C GLY A 248 10.27 -3.97 9.70
N THR A 249 9.84 -4.37 8.50
CA THR A 249 10.06 -5.72 7.95
C THR A 249 11.53 -6.06 7.80
N GLY A 250 12.41 -5.09 7.47
CA GLY A 250 13.84 -5.33 7.32
C GLY A 250 14.47 -5.93 8.58
N GLN A 251 14.11 -5.45 9.78
CA GLN A 251 14.61 -6.01 11.03
C GLN A 251 14.04 -7.41 11.29
N ALA A 252 12.79 -7.69 10.90
CA ALA A 252 12.22 -9.04 10.99
C ALA A 252 13.01 -10.03 10.11
N VAL A 253 13.40 -9.63 8.91
CA VAL A 253 14.29 -10.42 8.02
C VAL A 253 15.65 -10.67 8.68
N THR A 254 16.26 -9.65 9.29
CA THR A 254 17.52 -9.79 10.03
C THR A 254 17.38 -10.79 11.18
N ASN A 255 16.33 -10.70 11.98
CA ASN A 255 16.09 -11.60 13.12
C ASN A 255 15.91 -13.07 12.68
N MET A 256 15.36 -13.30 11.49
CA MET A 256 15.31 -14.65 10.89
C MET A 256 16.68 -15.10 10.40
N ALA A 257 17.44 -14.20 9.78
CA ALA A 257 18.72 -14.51 9.16
C ALA A 257 19.82 -14.81 10.19
N ASP A 258 19.83 -14.10 11.33
CA ASP A 258 20.82 -14.28 12.41
C ASP A 258 20.42 -15.33 13.45
N GLY A 259 19.22 -15.95 13.30
CA GLY A 259 18.72 -16.99 14.20
C GLY A 259 18.17 -16.47 15.53
N THR A 260 18.01 -15.17 15.70
CA THR A 260 17.25 -14.57 16.83
C THR A 260 15.85 -15.16 16.87
N TRP A 261 15.20 -15.25 15.71
CA TRP A 261 13.94 -15.96 15.51
C TRP A 261 14.15 -17.26 14.74
N SER A 262 13.37 -18.26 15.09
CA SER A 262 13.29 -19.53 14.37
C SER A 262 12.10 -19.59 13.44
N MET A 263 11.13 -18.68 13.59
CA MET A 263 9.91 -18.62 12.81
C MET A 263 9.34 -17.20 12.77
N ALA A 264 8.75 -16.83 11.64
CA ALA A 264 8.02 -15.57 11.47
C ALA A 264 6.92 -15.71 10.40
N PRO A 265 5.79 -15.00 10.50
CA PRO A 265 4.92 -14.81 9.35
C PRO A 265 5.66 -14.03 8.27
N MET A 266 5.35 -14.34 7.00
CA MET A 266 6.03 -13.77 5.85
C MET A 266 5.07 -13.60 4.68
N THR A 267 5.53 -12.92 3.62
CA THR A 267 4.83 -12.75 2.35
C THR A 267 5.70 -13.18 1.18
N PHE A 268 5.12 -13.41 0.01
CA PHE A 268 5.83 -13.95 -1.16
C PHE A 268 7.10 -13.15 -1.48
N GLY A 269 6.98 -11.85 -1.63
CA GLY A 269 8.11 -10.99 -2.00
C GLY A 269 9.18 -10.90 -0.91
N TRP A 270 8.78 -10.89 0.34
CA TRP A 270 9.70 -10.86 1.48
C TRP A 270 10.35 -12.23 1.80
N ASP A 271 9.94 -13.31 1.10
CA ASP A 271 10.71 -14.55 1.06
C ASP A 271 11.69 -14.56 -0.12
N ILE A 272 11.25 -14.16 -1.33
CA ILE A 272 12.07 -14.23 -2.54
C ILE A 272 13.22 -13.21 -2.53
N GLU A 273 12.91 -11.91 -2.40
CA GLU A 273 13.90 -10.84 -2.52
C GLU A 273 15.04 -10.93 -1.49
N PRO A 274 14.78 -11.17 -0.19
CA PRO A 274 15.88 -11.28 0.77
C PRO A 274 16.80 -12.47 0.51
N ARG A 275 16.30 -13.58 -0.05
CA ARG A 275 17.16 -14.70 -0.47
C ARG A 275 17.92 -14.37 -1.75
N ALA A 276 17.28 -13.70 -2.70
CA ALA A 276 17.92 -13.28 -3.94
C ALA A 276 19.05 -12.27 -3.69
N THR A 277 18.91 -11.41 -2.68
CA THR A 277 19.91 -10.41 -2.29
C THR A 277 20.88 -10.88 -1.20
N GLY A 278 20.79 -12.14 -0.76
CA GLY A 278 21.67 -12.71 0.28
C GLY A 278 21.40 -12.23 1.71
N LYS A 279 20.29 -11.54 1.96
CA LYS A 279 19.91 -11.08 3.30
C LYS A 279 19.30 -12.19 4.16
N THR A 280 18.74 -13.22 3.53
CA THR A 280 18.22 -14.41 4.21
C THR A 280 19.01 -15.63 3.76
N PRO A 281 19.48 -16.50 4.67
CA PRO A 281 20.17 -17.74 4.33
C PRO A 281 19.32 -18.66 3.46
N PRO A 282 19.93 -19.42 2.53
CA PRO A 282 19.20 -20.26 1.58
C PRO A 282 18.47 -21.45 2.23
N ASN A 283 18.88 -21.87 3.43
CA ASN A 283 18.27 -22.97 4.18
C ASN A 283 16.95 -22.60 4.85
N ILE A 284 16.60 -21.33 4.97
CA ILE A 284 15.31 -20.89 5.51
C ILE A 284 14.19 -21.37 4.60
N MET A 285 13.18 -22.02 5.19
CA MET A 285 12.07 -22.65 4.50
C MET A 285 10.76 -21.90 4.73
N THR A 286 9.73 -22.25 3.97
CA THR A 286 8.40 -21.70 4.11
C THR A 286 7.34 -22.80 4.14
N ALA A 287 6.23 -22.55 4.83
CA ALA A 287 5.07 -23.43 4.86
C ALA A 287 3.76 -22.62 4.74
N PRO A 288 2.80 -23.08 3.92
CA PRO A 288 1.48 -22.47 3.89
C PRO A 288 0.71 -22.74 5.19
N LEU A 289 -0.20 -21.84 5.53
CA LEU A 289 -1.18 -22.05 6.60
C LEU A 289 -2.49 -22.55 6.00
N ALA A 290 -3.10 -23.53 6.63
CA ALA A 290 -4.40 -24.06 6.24
C ALA A 290 -5.50 -23.02 6.50
N SER A 291 -6.56 -23.07 5.71
CA SER A 291 -7.70 -22.16 5.80
C SER A 291 -7.34 -20.68 5.72
N THR A 292 -6.20 -20.37 5.12
CA THR A 292 -5.77 -18.99 4.95
C THR A 292 -6.55 -18.29 3.85
N THR A 293 -6.75 -17.01 4.02
CA THR A 293 -7.11 -16.07 2.97
C THR A 293 -5.96 -15.07 2.86
N TYR A 294 -5.43 -14.91 1.68
CA TYR A 294 -4.38 -13.92 1.46
C TYR A 294 -4.97 -12.52 1.48
N VAL A 295 -4.22 -11.58 2.03
CA VAL A 295 -4.57 -10.16 2.00
C VAL A 295 -3.63 -9.49 1.02
N SER A 296 -4.20 -8.96 -0.07
CA SER A 296 -3.40 -8.34 -1.12
C SER A 296 -2.67 -7.09 -0.64
N ASP A 297 -1.57 -6.79 -1.30
CA ASP A 297 -0.92 -5.49 -1.20
C ASP A 297 -0.85 -4.84 -2.59
N SER A 298 -0.82 -3.52 -2.64
CA SER A 298 -1.01 -2.75 -3.87
C SER A 298 -0.24 -1.46 -3.83
N GLN A 299 0.29 -1.07 -4.99
CA GLN A 299 0.98 0.20 -5.18
C GLN A 299 0.25 1.03 -6.24
N PHE A 300 0.03 2.30 -5.93
CA PHE A 300 -0.78 3.21 -6.72
C PHE A 300 0.02 4.42 -7.21
N ALA A 301 -0.37 4.92 -8.37
CA ALA A 301 -0.03 6.25 -8.86
C ALA A 301 -1.15 7.23 -8.51
N LEU A 302 -0.81 8.37 -7.94
CA LEU A 302 -1.72 9.42 -7.52
C LEU A 302 -1.25 10.78 -8.01
N VAL A 303 -2.18 11.56 -8.53
CA VAL A 303 -1.91 12.86 -9.14
C VAL A 303 -2.37 13.96 -8.18
N PRO A 304 -1.47 14.83 -7.70
CA PRO A 304 -1.85 15.98 -6.88
C PRO A 304 -2.83 16.91 -7.61
N ARG A 305 -3.78 17.50 -6.88
CA ARG A 305 -4.69 18.51 -7.45
C ARG A 305 -3.93 19.81 -7.79
N GLY A 306 -4.26 20.39 -8.92
CA GLY A 306 -3.75 21.70 -9.32
C GLY A 306 -2.59 21.66 -10.31
N LEU A 307 -2.28 20.51 -10.92
CA LEU A 307 -1.31 20.46 -12.02
C LEU A 307 -1.78 21.30 -13.21
N SER A 308 -0.83 21.92 -13.91
CA SER A 308 -1.10 22.52 -15.22
C SER A 308 -1.54 21.46 -16.24
N ALA A 309 -2.30 21.86 -17.26
CA ALA A 309 -2.79 20.96 -18.29
C ALA A 309 -1.66 20.16 -18.99
N ASP A 310 -0.52 20.82 -19.26
CA ASP A 310 0.65 20.17 -19.87
C ASP A 310 1.29 19.12 -18.94
N LYS A 311 1.49 19.45 -17.68
CA LYS A 311 2.01 18.48 -16.69
C LYS A 311 1.05 17.32 -16.47
N LEU A 312 -0.26 17.60 -16.37
CA LEU A 312 -1.28 16.57 -16.24
C LEU A 312 -1.31 15.64 -17.46
N SER A 313 -1.18 16.20 -18.67
CA SER A 313 -1.07 15.39 -19.90
C SER A 313 0.12 14.42 -19.84
N ALA A 314 1.30 14.91 -19.45
CA ALA A 314 2.51 14.09 -19.36
C ALA A 314 2.42 13.04 -18.25
N VAL A 315 1.84 13.37 -17.09
CA VAL A 315 1.65 12.43 -15.97
C VAL A 315 0.67 11.33 -16.34
N LEU A 316 -0.46 11.64 -16.98
CA LEU A 316 -1.42 10.64 -17.43
C LEU A 316 -0.81 9.71 -18.49
N ALA A 317 -0.01 10.24 -19.42
CA ALA A 317 0.70 9.43 -20.39
C ALA A 317 1.74 8.51 -19.74
N LEU A 318 2.46 8.99 -18.71
CA LEU A 318 3.40 8.16 -17.93
C LEU A 318 2.66 7.04 -17.20
N ILE A 319 1.56 7.34 -16.54
CA ILE A 319 0.77 6.33 -15.80
C ILE A 319 0.25 5.26 -16.78
N ASP A 320 -0.32 5.65 -17.92
CA ASP A 320 -0.82 4.69 -18.91
C ASP A 320 0.31 3.85 -19.51
N TYR A 321 1.48 4.45 -19.76
CA TYR A 321 2.66 3.76 -20.23
C TYR A 321 3.16 2.70 -19.22
N MET A 322 3.13 3.00 -17.91
CA MET A 322 3.49 2.03 -16.87
C MET A 322 2.53 0.83 -16.80
N LEU A 323 1.30 0.98 -17.31
CA LEU A 323 0.31 -0.11 -17.41
C LEU A 323 0.38 -0.87 -18.74
N ASP A 324 1.23 -0.48 -19.69
CA ASP A 324 1.52 -1.33 -20.85
C ASP A 324 2.12 -2.66 -20.36
N PRO A 325 1.64 -3.83 -20.84
CA PRO A 325 2.11 -5.12 -20.35
C PRO A 325 3.62 -5.34 -20.47
N ALA A 326 4.27 -4.80 -21.50
CA ALA A 326 5.72 -4.92 -21.67
C ALA A 326 6.48 -4.05 -20.65
N GLN A 327 5.91 -2.92 -20.24
CA GLN A 327 6.49 -2.07 -19.21
C GLN A 327 6.16 -2.60 -17.82
N ASN A 328 4.90 -2.99 -17.58
CA ASN A 328 4.43 -3.46 -16.28
C ASN A 328 5.15 -4.75 -15.82
N ALA A 329 5.68 -5.56 -16.76
CA ALA A 329 6.51 -6.71 -16.45
C ALA A 329 7.80 -6.36 -15.65
N ALA A 330 8.26 -5.10 -15.67
CA ALA A 330 9.36 -4.67 -14.79
C ALA A 330 9.02 -4.81 -13.30
N ALA A 331 7.72 -4.82 -12.94
CA ALA A 331 7.26 -4.99 -11.57
C ALA A 331 7.54 -6.38 -10.97
N TYR A 332 7.94 -7.37 -11.77
CA TYR A 332 8.49 -8.62 -11.23
C TYR A 332 9.73 -8.37 -10.37
N ASP A 333 10.55 -7.36 -10.73
CA ASP A 333 11.79 -7.03 -10.04
C ASP A 333 12.57 -8.31 -9.66
N ASN A 334 13.26 -8.36 -8.54
CA ASN A 334 13.85 -9.58 -7.99
C ASN A 334 12.86 -10.36 -7.10
N GLY A 335 11.58 -10.31 -7.43
CA GLY A 335 10.51 -10.92 -6.65
C GLY A 335 10.06 -10.10 -5.44
N TYR A 336 10.49 -8.82 -5.31
CA TYR A 336 10.21 -7.99 -4.13
C TYR A 336 8.70 -7.85 -3.79
N PHE A 337 7.85 -7.82 -4.82
CA PHE A 337 6.39 -7.71 -4.66
C PHE A 337 5.67 -8.85 -5.40
N TYR A 338 6.25 -10.04 -5.40
CA TYR A 338 5.85 -11.17 -6.25
C TYR A 338 4.34 -11.46 -6.23
N PRO A 339 3.65 -11.65 -7.41
CA PRO A 339 4.25 -11.56 -8.75
C PRO A 339 4.56 -10.13 -9.21
N GLY A 340 3.86 -9.08 -8.78
CA GLY A 340 4.16 -7.69 -9.05
C GLY A 340 3.29 -7.04 -10.12
N PRO A 341 3.25 -7.52 -11.37
CA PRO A 341 2.42 -6.91 -12.39
C PRO A 341 0.94 -6.87 -12.03
N ALA A 342 0.27 -5.75 -12.33
CA ALA A 342 -1.15 -5.56 -12.09
C ALA A 342 -2.02 -5.84 -13.32
N VAL A 343 -1.41 -5.99 -14.52
CA VAL A 343 -2.12 -6.12 -15.79
C VAL A 343 -1.90 -7.48 -16.45
N LYS A 344 -2.89 -7.92 -17.23
CA LYS A 344 -2.84 -9.13 -18.05
C LYS A 344 -1.70 -9.03 -19.08
N ASN A 345 -1.15 -10.17 -19.47
CA ASN A 345 -0.07 -10.27 -20.46
C ASN A 345 1.27 -9.59 -20.08
N ALA A 346 1.42 -9.09 -18.85
CA ALA A 346 2.71 -8.74 -18.30
C ALA A 346 3.39 -10.00 -17.73
N THR A 347 3.91 -10.84 -18.61
CA THR A 347 4.47 -12.16 -18.30
C THR A 347 5.95 -12.05 -17.91
N ILE A 348 6.47 -13.04 -17.17
CA ILE A 348 7.86 -13.02 -16.65
C ILE A 348 8.91 -12.97 -17.76
N ASP A 349 8.66 -13.53 -18.92
CA ASP A 349 9.56 -13.48 -20.09
C ASP A 349 9.76 -12.05 -20.64
N LYS A 350 8.88 -11.12 -20.32
CA LYS A 350 9.01 -9.68 -20.63
C LYS A 350 9.73 -8.88 -19.57
N ALA A 351 9.95 -9.48 -18.40
CA ALA A 351 10.69 -8.83 -17.30
C ALA A 351 12.18 -8.72 -17.63
N PRO A 352 12.93 -7.80 -16.96
CA PRO A 352 14.38 -7.76 -17.07
C PRO A 352 15.01 -9.14 -16.77
N GLN A 353 16.06 -9.52 -17.48
CA GLN A 353 16.70 -10.84 -17.35
C GLN A 353 17.11 -11.17 -15.90
N ALA A 354 17.63 -10.19 -15.17
CA ALA A 354 17.98 -10.36 -13.75
C ALA A 354 16.77 -10.76 -12.88
N SER A 355 15.59 -10.21 -13.18
CA SER A 355 14.33 -10.57 -12.49
C SER A 355 13.90 -12.00 -12.82
N GLN A 356 14.00 -12.38 -14.09
CA GLN A 356 13.70 -13.76 -14.53
C GLN A 356 14.60 -14.76 -13.81
N ASP A 357 15.91 -14.50 -13.77
CA ASP A 357 16.90 -15.37 -13.14
C ASP A 357 16.70 -15.47 -11.62
N ALA A 358 16.41 -14.33 -10.95
CA ALA A 358 16.15 -14.31 -9.52
C ALA A 358 14.88 -15.11 -9.16
N ILE A 359 13.79 -14.91 -9.88
CA ILE A 359 12.53 -15.63 -9.63
C ILE A 359 12.70 -17.11 -9.94
N LYS A 360 13.31 -17.47 -11.07
CA LYS A 360 13.58 -18.87 -11.41
C LYS A 360 14.40 -19.59 -10.34
N LYS A 361 15.35 -18.91 -9.72
CA LYS A 361 16.24 -19.49 -8.70
C LYS A 361 15.63 -19.53 -7.31
N PHE A 362 14.83 -18.51 -6.93
CA PHE A 362 14.40 -18.28 -5.56
C PHE A 362 12.89 -18.42 -5.33
N ASN A 363 12.07 -18.68 -6.38
CA ASN A 363 10.67 -19.03 -6.17
C ASN A 363 10.56 -20.37 -5.40
N ARG A 364 9.43 -20.60 -4.75
CA ARG A 364 9.12 -21.87 -4.08
C ARG A 364 8.14 -22.65 -4.94
N ASP A 365 8.30 -23.97 -4.99
CA ASP A 365 7.48 -24.86 -5.82
C ASP A 365 5.97 -24.75 -5.57
N TRP A 366 5.57 -24.29 -4.39
CA TRP A 366 4.17 -24.13 -4.02
C TRP A 366 3.61 -22.72 -4.20
N PHE A 367 4.46 -21.68 -4.44
CA PHE A 367 4.01 -20.28 -4.48
C PHE A 367 3.01 -20.03 -5.61
N ASP A 368 3.31 -20.43 -6.83
CA ASP A 368 2.45 -20.15 -7.98
C ASP A 368 1.08 -20.85 -7.84
N LYS A 369 1.09 -22.09 -7.34
CA LYS A 369 -0.15 -22.82 -7.04
C LYS A 369 -0.94 -22.13 -5.93
N ALA A 370 -0.29 -21.69 -4.86
CA ALA A 370 -0.95 -21.00 -3.78
C ALA A 370 -1.54 -19.66 -4.22
N ILE A 371 -0.82 -18.90 -5.05
CA ILE A 371 -1.31 -17.66 -5.67
C ILE A 371 -2.53 -17.91 -6.54
N ALA A 372 -2.54 -19.04 -7.27
CA ALA A 372 -3.67 -19.41 -8.11
C ALA A 372 -4.91 -19.83 -7.33
N ASP A 373 -4.73 -20.64 -6.28
CA ASP A 373 -5.82 -21.37 -5.65
C ASP A 373 -6.37 -20.72 -4.35
N THR A 374 -5.52 -19.94 -3.63
CA THR A 374 -5.94 -19.34 -2.36
C THR A 374 -6.83 -18.12 -2.60
N PRO A 375 -7.93 -17.99 -1.83
CA PRO A 375 -8.74 -16.78 -1.84
C PRO A 375 -7.92 -15.55 -1.47
N VAL A 376 -8.16 -14.44 -2.19
CA VAL A 376 -7.50 -13.16 -1.93
C VAL A 376 -8.55 -12.13 -1.56
N LYS A 377 -8.28 -11.36 -0.51
CA LYS A 377 -9.08 -10.21 -0.08
C LYS A 377 -8.24 -8.94 -0.12
N THR A 378 -8.89 -7.81 -0.30
CA THR A 378 -8.25 -6.50 -0.17
C THR A 378 -7.95 -6.19 1.30
N PRO A 379 -6.95 -5.34 1.58
CA PRO A 379 -6.78 -4.80 2.91
C PRO A 379 -8.02 -4.00 3.35
N LEU A 380 -8.13 -3.77 4.65
CA LEU A 380 -9.17 -2.91 5.21
C LEU A 380 -9.16 -1.52 4.56
N PRO A 381 -10.33 -0.88 4.41
CA PRO A 381 -10.38 0.53 4.10
C PRO A 381 -9.59 1.37 5.11
N ALA A 382 -9.06 2.51 4.66
CA ALA A 382 -8.13 3.34 5.43
C ALA A 382 -8.55 3.62 6.86
N GLU A 383 -9.78 4.08 7.05
CA GLU A 383 -10.29 4.44 8.39
C GLU A 383 -10.31 3.23 9.34
N LYS A 384 -10.70 2.07 8.83
CA LYS A 384 -10.72 0.83 9.61
C LYS A 384 -9.30 0.30 9.87
N LEU A 385 -8.41 0.48 8.90
CA LEU A 385 -7.01 0.06 9.02
C LEU A 385 -6.29 0.89 10.09
N VAL A 386 -6.49 2.20 10.12
CA VAL A 386 -5.94 3.08 11.17
C VAL A 386 -6.43 2.63 12.55
N LYS A 387 -7.74 2.35 12.71
CA LYS A 387 -8.29 1.85 13.98
C LYS A 387 -7.69 0.51 14.41
N ALA A 388 -7.46 -0.40 13.44
CA ALA A 388 -6.81 -1.68 13.72
C ALA A 388 -5.36 -1.46 14.21
N PHE A 389 -4.61 -0.56 13.59
CA PHE A 389 -3.24 -0.21 14.01
C PHE A 389 -3.20 0.43 15.38
N ASP A 390 -4.05 1.42 15.65
CA ASP A 390 -4.14 2.08 16.94
C ASP A 390 -4.49 1.10 18.07
N ARG A 391 -5.41 0.17 17.80
CA ARG A 391 -5.76 -0.87 18.77
C ARG A 391 -4.62 -1.84 18.99
N TRP A 392 -3.95 -2.27 17.92
CA TRP A 392 -2.78 -3.12 18.01
C TRP A 392 -1.66 -2.46 18.81
N ASP A 393 -1.34 -1.19 18.53
CA ASP A 393 -0.29 -0.45 19.24
C ASP A 393 -0.58 -0.33 20.73
N ARG A 394 -1.85 -0.08 21.12
CA ARG A 394 -2.23 0.05 22.53
C ARG A 394 -2.28 -1.30 23.27
N GLU A 395 -2.87 -2.33 22.66
CA GLU A 395 -3.21 -3.57 23.35
C GLU A 395 -2.15 -4.66 23.20
N ILE A 396 -1.36 -4.64 22.12
CA ILE A 396 -0.39 -5.69 21.77
C ILE A 396 1.04 -5.12 21.77
N GLY A 397 1.27 -4.02 21.07
CA GLY A 397 2.60 -3.44 20.84
C GLY A 397 3.13 -2.62 22.01
N SER A 398 2.28 -2.22 22.95
CA SER A 398 2.63 -1.32 24.05
C SER A 398 3.82 -1.85 24.86
N GLY A 399 4.88 -1.02 24.95
CA GLY A 399 6.12 -1.36 25.68
C GLY A 399 7.04 -2.37 24.98
N LYS A 400 6.63 -2.95 23.82
CA LYS A 400 7.41 -3.95 23.09
C LYS A 400 7.84 -3.52 21.69
N THR A 401 7.35 -2.42 21.17
CA THR A 401 7.78 -1.87 19.87
C THR A 401 9.14 -1.19 20.02
N LYS A 402 10.15 -1.60 19.20
CA LYS A 402 11.54 -1.10 19.27
C LYS A 402 12.05 -0.75 17.88
#